data_8b1137dbc5770e3eb738c23150a87d38
#
_entry.id   8b1137dbc5770e3eb738c23150a87d38
#
_cell.length_a   1.000
_cell.length_b   1.000
_cell.length_c   1.000
_cell.angle_alpha   90.00
_cell.angle_beta   90.00
_cell.angle_gamma   90.00
#
_symmetry.space_group_name_H-M   'P 1'
#
loop_
_entity.id
_entity.type
_entity.pdbx_description
1 polymer ?
#
loop_
_entity_poly.entity_id
_entity_poly.type
_entity_poly.pdbx_seq_one_letter_code
_entity_poly.pdbx_strand_id
1 'polypeptide(L)'
;TGSGSCIPTNTQQNSTFLSQSFYDDDGVKLELENQTIIDKFNSITGIEQRKYINKDLNTSDIATIAAQDAIEDAQIDPETLNYIIVAHNFGDIPYGSKQIDTLPNLSARVKSKLKIKNPSCVAYDILFGCPGWIEGMIQAKAFIKAGMAKKCLVIGADALSRVIDKYDRDSMIFADGAGATILEASDESGGIISHTSATYTSENEADFIYYGNSCNTKVDQSKK
;
A
#
# COMPACT_ATOMS: atom_id res chain seq x y z
N THR A 1 1.04 9.09 -18.54
CA THR A 1 1.10 10.55 -18.83
C THR A 1 1.35 11.40 -17.60
N GLY A 2 1.07 10.93 -16.40
CA GLY A 2 1.38 11.62 -15.14
C GLY A 2 1.64 10.65 -14.00
N SER A 3 2.42 11.11 -13.01
CA SER A 3 2.78 10.39 -11.81
C SER A 3 2.69 11.30 -10.59
N GLY A 4 2.41 10.69 -9.44
CA GLY A 4 2.36 11.40 -8.18
C GLY A 4 2.68 10.48 -7.00
N SER A 5 3.05 11.08 -5.88
CA SER A 5 3.40 10.29 -4.69
C SER A 5 3.06 11.03 -3.40
N CYS A 6 2.80 10.25 -2.37
CA CYS A 6 2.71 10.74 -1.00
C CYS A 6 3.68 9.94 -0.13
N ILE A 7 4.81 10.55 0.19
CA ILE A 7 5.78 10.01 1.14
C ILE A 7 5.54 10.68 2.49
N PRO A 8 5.15 9.93 3.52
CA PRO A 8 4.90 10.48 4.85
C PRO A 8 6.13 11.16 5.45
N THR A 9 5.90 12.12 6.34
CA THR A 9 6.96 12.92 6.95
C THR A 9 7.51 12.34 8.25
N ASN A 10 6.74 11.49 8.95
CA ASN A 10 7.15 10.93 10.23
C ASN A 10 8.20 9.84 10.04
N THR A 11 9.44 10.14 10.40
CA THR A 11 10.59 9.23 10.23
C THR A 11 10.73 8.30 11.43
N GLN A 12 10.81 6.99 11.16
CA GLN A 12 11.14 5.96 12.13
C GLN A 12 12.56 5.43 11.85
N GLN A 13 13.51 5.81 12.68
CA GLN A 13 14.89 5.31 12.61
C GLN A 13 14.95 3.87 13.14
N ASN A 14 15.96 3.10 12.73
CA ASN A 14 16.21 1.77 13.29
C ASN A 14 16.40 1.82 14.82
N SER A 15 16.99 2.88 15.35
CA SER A 15 17.18 3.07 16.79
C SER A 15 15.88 3.10 17.61
N THR A 16 14.74 3.40 17.00
CA THR A 16 13.44 3.36 17.72
C THR A 16 13.04 1.95 18.14
N PHE A 17 13.63 0.91 17.53
CA PHE A 17 13.38 -0.48 17.85
C PHE A 17 14.27 -1.04 18.96
N LEU A 18 15.24 -0.28 19.46
CA LEU A 18 16.14 -0.70 20.55
C LEU A 18 15.38 -1.05 21.84
N SER A 19 14.25 -0.40 22.10
CA SER A 19 13.43 -0.65 23.29
C SER A 19 12.31 -1.68 23.08
N GLN A 20 12.21 -2.28 21.91
CA GLN A 20 11.19 -3.27 21.61
C GLN A 20 11.51 -4.63 22.26
N SER A 21 10.51 -5.50 22.33
CA SER A 21 10.70 -6.91 22.69
C SER A 21 10.26 -7.73 21.49
N PHE A 22 11.18 -8.46 20.89
CA PHE A 22 10.88 -9.30 19.73
C PHE A 22 10.67 -10.75 20.15
N TYR A 23 9.80 -11.43 19.44
CA TYR A 23 9.42 -12.82 19.63
C TYR A 23 9.53 -13.55 18.30
N ASP A 24 9.71 -14.86 18.36
CA ASP A 24 9.62 -15.74 17.19
C ASP A 24 8.17 -16.18 16.92
N ASP A 25 7.97 -16.98 15.89
CA ASP A 25 6.66 -17.48 15.48
C ASP A 25 6.02 -18.42 16.52
N ASP A 26 6.82 -19.03 17.37
CA ASP A 26 6.39 -19.89 18.48
C ASP A 26 6.01 -19.08 19.75
N GLY A 27 6.15 -17.76 19.72
CA GLY A 27 5.86 -16.86 20.83
C GLY A 27 6.96 -16.83 21.90
N VAL A 28 8.16 -17.28 21.57
CA VAL A 28 9.32 -17.26 22.45
C VAL A 28 10.07 -15.94 22.26
N LYS A 29 10.32 -15.24 23.37
CA LYS A 29 11.08 -13.99 23.31
C LYS A 29 12.50 -14.24 22.81
N LEU A 30 12.94 -13.44 21.84
CA LEU A 30 14.30 -13.50 21.33
C LEU A 30 15.29 -13.03 22.42
N GLU A 31 16.30 -13.85 22.68
CA GLU A 31 17.35 -13.59 23.68
C GLU A 31 18.48 -12.67 23.17
N LEU A 32 18.50 -12.43 21.84
CA LEU A 32 19.49 -11.54 21.21
C LEU A 32 19.27 -10.10 21.64
N GLU A 33 20.36 -9.37 21.84
CA GLU A 33 20.28 -7.93 22.04
C GLU A 33 19.68 -7.24 20.80
N ASN A 34 18.81 -6.27 21.02
CA ASN A 34 18.13 -5.57 19.93
C ASN A 34 19.10 -4.87 18.97
N GLN A 35 20.25 -4.39 19.47
CA GLN A 35 21.27 -3.82 18.59
C GLN A 35 21.76 -4.85 17.56
N THR A 36 22.01 -6.09 17.99
CA THR A 36 22.43 -7.18 17.10
C THR A 36 21.35 -7.50 16.04
N ILE A 37 20.07 -7.52 16.47
CA ILE A 37 18.93 -7.74 15.55
C ILE A 37 18.87 -6.63 14.51
N ILE A 38 18.98 -5.37 14.94
CA ILE A 38 18.93 -4.19 14.08
C ILE A 38 20.10 -4.15 13.11
N ASP A 39 21.31 -4.45 13.57
CA ASP A 39 22.53 -4.47 12.74
C ASP A 39 22.41 -5.55 11.65
N LYS A 40 21.92 -6.73 12.02
CA LYS A 40 21.67 -7.82 11.07
C LYS A 40 20.59 -7.43 10.05
N PHE A 41 19.50 -6.83 10.50
CA PHE A 41 18.44 -6.32 9.63
C PHE A 41 18.99 -5.30 8.62
N ASN A 42 19.76 -4.32 9.11
CA ASN A 42 20.36 -3.31 8.23
C ASN A 42 21.33 -3.94 7.23
N SER A 43 22.17 -4.89 7.67
CA SER A 43 23.14 -5.57 6.79
C SER A 43 22.49 -6.35 5.65
N ILE A 44 21.27 -6.88 5.87
CA ILE A 44 20.51 -7.66 4.89
C ILE A 44 19.70 -6.73 3.97
N THR A 45 19.03 -5.73 4.53
CA THR A 45 18.04 -4.93 3.82
C THR A 45 18.56 -3.57 3.32
N GLY A 46 19.62 -3.04 3.93
CA GLY A 46 20.10 -1.68 3.71
C GLY A 46 19.15 -0.61 4.28
N ILE A 47 18.07 -0.99 4.99
CA ILE A 47 17.07 -0.05 5.52
C ILE A 47 17.59 0.57 6.81
N GLU A 48 17.81 1.88 6.81
CA GLU A 48 18.19 2.67 7.98
C GLU A 48 17.00 3.33 8.67
N GLN A 49 15.97 3.66 7.89
CA GLN A 49 14.76 4.33 8.35
C GLN A 49 13.57 4.03 7.44
N ARG A 50 12.37 4.25 7.95
CA ARG A 50 11.11 4.18 7.19
C ARG A 50 10.23 5.35 7.53
N LYS A 51 9.20 5.56 6.72
CA LYS A 51 8.23 6.65 6.91
C LYS A 51 6.89 6.10 7.32
N TYR A 52 6.27 6.70 8.32
CA TYR A 52 4.91 6.38 8.77
C TYR A 52 4.00 7.59 8.63
N ILE A 53 2.74 7.35 8.32
CA ILE A 53 1.75 8.42 8.20
C ILE A 53 1.49 9.09 9.55
N ASN A 54 1.05 10.34 9.49
CA ASN A 54 0.58 11.06 10.66
C ASN A 54 -0.70 10.42 11.22
N LYS A 55 -0.97 10.68 12.50
CA LYS A 55 -2.10 10.07 13.22
C LYS A 55 -3.47 10.44 12.66
N ASP A 56 -3.58 11.60 12.07
CA ASP A 56 -4.78 12.20 11.48
C ASP A 56 -5.07 11.75 10.04
N LEU A 57 -4.14 11.03 9.40
CA LEU A 57 -4.29 10.53 8.05
C LEU A 57 -4.58 9.04 8.02
N ASN A 58 -5.29 8.60 6.98
CA ASN A 58 -5.55 7.22 6.63
C ASN A 58 -4.99 6.88 5.24
N THR A 59 -5.09 5.62 4.84
CA THR A 59 -4.65 5.14 3.52
C THR A 59 -5.32 5.92 2.38
N SER A 60 -6.64 6.18 2.49
CA SER A 60 -7.37 6.95 1.48
C SER A 60 -6.92 8.41 1.39
N ASP A 61 -6.37 9.00 2.46
CA ASP A 61 -5.85 10.37 2.43
C ASP A 61 -4.55 10.45 1.64
N ILE A 62 -3.58 9.59 1.95
CA ILE A 62 -2.30 9.54 1.21
C ILE A 62 -2.50 9.11 -0.25
N ALA A 63 -3.45 8.19 -0.51
CA ALA A 63 -3.85 7.83 -1.86
C ALA A 63 -4.40 9.03 -2.64
N THR A 64 -5.20 9.88 -1.99
CA THR A 64 -5.76 11.10 -2.60
C THR A 64 -4.68 12.13 -2.91
N ILE A 65 -3.71 12.32 -2.00
CA ILE A 65 -2.58 13.24 -2.24
C ILE A 65 -1.77 12.78 -3.46
N ALA A 66 -1.39 11.51 -3.51
CA ALA A 66 -0.66 10.95 -4.66
C ALA A 66 -1.49 11.06 -5.98
N ALA A 67 -2.80 10.84 -5.90
CA ALA A 67 -3.70 10.96 -7.04
C ALA A 67 -3.78 12.41 -7.56
N GLN A 68 -3.84 13.38 -6.66
CA GLN A 68 -3.88 14.79 -7.01
C GLN A 68 -2.60 15.21 -7.73
N ASP A 69 -1.43 14.85 -7.18
CA ASP A 69 -0.14 15.10 -7.81
C ASP A 69 -0.06 14.49 -9.23
N ALA A 70 -0.56 13.24 -9.39
CA ALA A 70 -0.56 12.57 -10.69
C ALA A 70 -1.49 13.26 -11.73
N ILE A 71 -2.63 13.77 -11.30
CA ILE A 71 -3.59 14.51 -12.14
C ILE A 71 -2.97 15.86 -12.55
N GLU A 72 -2.32 16.55 -11.62
CA GLU A 72 -1.63 17.82 -11.88
C GLU A 72 -0.45 17.62 -12.84
N ASP A 73 0.38 16.60 -12.62
CA ASP A 73 1.50 16.26 -13.51
C ASP A 73 1.03 15.90 -14.92
N ALA A 74 -0.07 15.15 -15.04
CA ALA A 74 -0.69 14.83 -16.33
C ALA A 74 -1.40 16.02 -17.00
N GLN A 75 -1.67 17.09 -16.27
CA GLN A 75 -2.43 18.27 -16.72
C GLN A 75 -3.81 17.91 -17.32
N ILE A 76 -4.49 16.93 -16.72
CA ILE A 76 -5.81 16.47 -17.17
C ILE A 76 -6.94 17.04 -16.32
N ASP A 77 -8.12 17.16 -16.93
CA ASP A 77 -9.36 17.32 -16.17
C ASP A 77 -9.75 15.98 -15.54
N PRO A 78 -9.83 15.87 -14.20
CA PRO A 78 -10.19 14.64 -13.50
C PRO A 78 -11.58 14.10 -13.87
N GLU A 79 -12.49 14.94 -14.36
CA GLU A 79 -13.80 14.52 -14.86
C GLU A 79 -13.69 13.65 -16.14
N THR A 80 -12.53 13.64 -16.81
CA THR A 80 -12.28 12.80 -17.99
C THR A 80 -11.80 11.38 -17.66
N LEU A 81 -11.54 11.07 -16.40
CA LEU A 81 -11.15 9.73 -15.98
C LEU A 81 -12.30 8.74 -16.19
N ASN A 82 -11.95 7.55 -16.69
CA ASN A 82 -12.89 6.44 -16.85
C ASN A 82 -12.81 5.46 -15.66
N TYR A 83 -11.62 5.23 -15.11
CA TYR A 83 -11.40 4.34 -13.98
C TYR A 83 -10.46 4.95 -12.96
N ILE A 84 -10.76 4.68 -11.68
CA ILE A 84 -9.86 4.84 -10.54
C ILE A 84 -9.69 3.48 -9.90
N ILE A 85 -8.45 2.97 -9.90
CA ILE A 85 -8.10 1.65 -9.38
C ILE A 85 -7.13 1.86 -8.23
N VAL A 86 -7.50 1.42 -7.03
CA VAL A 86 -6.63 1.51 -5.84
C VAL A 86 -6.23 0.11 -5.39
N ALA A 87 -4.93 -0.16 -5.40
CA ALA A 87 -4.36 -1.36 -4.84
C ALA A 87 -3.91 -1.10 -3.39
N HIS A 88 -4.37 -1.93 -2.47
CA HIS A 88 -4.05 -1.83 -1.04
C HIS A 88 -4.23 -3.19 -0.37
N ASN A 89 -3.85 -3.33 0.92
CA ASN A 89 -4.04 -4.57 1.67
C ASN A 89 -5.16 -4.48 2.71
N PHE A 90 -5.31 -3.36 3.42
CA PHE A 90 -6.15 -3.30 4.62
C PHE A 90 -7.22 -2.20 4.62
N GLY A 91 -7.31 -1.37 3.59
CA GLY A 91 -8.24 -0.24 3.61
C GLY A 91 -7.78 0.90 4.54
N ASP A 92 -8.74 1.66 5.07
CA ASP A 92 -8.47 2.68 6.08
C ASP A 92 -8.44 2.05 7.47
N ILE A 93 -7.46 2.47 8.28
CA ILE A 93 -7.37 2.09 9.70
C ILE A 93 -7.04 3.35 10.49
N PRO A 94 -8.00 3.95 11.20
CA PRO A 94 -7.76 5.11 12.04
C PRO A 94 -6.71 4.82 13.11
N TYR A 95 -5.90 5.83 13.44
CA TYR A 95 -4.87 5.67 14.46
C TYR A 95 -5.47 5.21 15.80
N GLY A 96 -4.89 4.15 16.35
CA GLY A 96 -5.36 3.53 17.59
C GLY A 96 -6.54 2.57 17.43
N SER A 97 -7.10 2.46 16.22
CA SER A 97 -8.05 1.40 15.85
C SER A 97 -7.29 0.20 15.28
N LYS A 98 -7.92 -0.96 15.35
CA LYS A 98 -7.49 -2.17 14.63
C LYS A 98 -8.57 -2.65 13.67
N GLN A 99 -9.65 -1.90 13.58
CA GLN A 99 -10.74 -2.22 12.68
C GLN A 99 -10.38 -1.78 11.27
N ILE A 100 -10.35 -2.74 10.38
CA ILE A 100 -10.21 -2.54 8.94
C ILE A 100 -11.51 -1.91 8.42
N ASP A 101 -11.40 -0.85 7.64
CA ASP A 101 -12.53 -0.14 7.03
C ASP A 101 -12.36 -0.08 5.51
N THR A 102 -13.10 -0.94 4.82
CA THR A 102 -13.10 -1.09 3.36
C THR A 102 -14.42 -0.68 2.71
N LEU A 103 -15.39 -0.16 3.47
CA LEU A 103 -16.71 0.24 2.96
C LEU A 103 -17.06 1.68 3.39
N PRO A 104 -17.23 2.60 2.43
CA PRO A 104 -17.01 2.43 1.00
C PRO A 104 -15.54 2.13 0.69
N ASN A 105 -15.28 1.51 -0.47
CA ASN A 105 -13.93 1.17 -0.90
C ASN A 105 -13.03 2.41 -1.04
N LEU A 106 -11.70 2.23 -0.97
CA LEU A 106 -10.75 3.34 -0.96
C LEU A 106 -10.83 4.17 -2.23
N SER A 107 -10.99 3.55 -3.39
CA SER A 107 -11.12 4.22 -4.69
C SER A 107 -12.33 5.15 -4.74
N ALA A 108 -13.46 4.76 -4.13
CA ALA A 108 -14.64 5.63 -4.02
C ALA A 108 -14.38 6.81 -3.06
N ARG A 109 -13.64 6.57 -1.97
CA ARG A 109 -13.20 7.65 -1.04
C ARG A 109 -12.28 8.64 -1.77
N VAL A 110 -11.30 8.15 -2.52
CA VAL A 110 -10.39 8.96 -3.33
C VAL A 110 -11.18 9.77 -4.35
N LYS A 111 -12.09 9.14 -5.11
CA LYS A 111 -12.97 9.82 -6.07
C LYS A 111 -13.75 10.96 -5.41
N SER A 112 -14.33 10.70 -4.25
CA SER A 112 -15.10 11.69 -3.48
C SER A 112 -14.22 12.86 -3.01
N LYS A 113 -13.01 12.57 -2.49
CA LYS A 113 -12.06 13.60 -2.02
C LYS A 113 -11.51 14.45 -3.17
N LEU A 114 -11.32 13.87 -4.36
CA LEU A 114 -10.98 14.56 -5.60
C LEU A 114 -12.16 15.36 -6.19
N LYS A 115 -13.37 15.22 -5.59
CA LYS A 115 -14.61 15.89 -6.02
C LYS A 115 -15.04 15.57 -7.45
N ILE A 116 -14.67 14.39 -7.96
CA ILE A 116 -15.07 13.92 -9.30
C ILE A 116 -16.56 13.57 -9.29
N LYS A 117 -17.34 14.27 -10.09
CA LYS A 117 -18.80 14.13 -10.18
C LYS A 117 -19.25 13.16 -11.27
N ASN A 118 -18.39 12.89 -12.26
CA ASN A 118 -18.70 12.00 -13.35
C ASN A 118 -19.10 10.60 -12.85
N PRO A 119 -20.37 10.16 -12.97
CA PRO A 119 -20.81 8.84 -12.50
C PRO A 119 -20.22 7.70 -13.34
N SER A 120 -19.79 7.99 -14.58
CA SER A 120 -19.17 7.02 -15.48
C SER A 120 -17.69 6.75 -15.13
N CYS A 121 -17.08 7.53 -14.25
CA CYS A 121 -15.77 7.23 -13.68
C CYS A 121 -15.93 6.14 -12.64
N VAL A 122 -15.64 4.89 -13.01
CA VAL A 122 -15.79 3.70 -12.14
C VAL A 122 -14.62 3.62 -11.15
N ALA A 123 -14.93 3.40 -9.88
CA ALA A 123 -13.93 3.31 -8.82
C ALA A 123 -14.01 1.96 -8.11
N TYR A 124 -12.90 1.20 -8.08
CA TYR A 124 -12.82 -0.09 -7.41
C TYR A 124 -11.41 -0.38 -6.89
N ASP A 125 -11.32 -1.30 -5.92
CA ASP A 125 -10.08 -1.66 -5.25
C ASP A 125 -9.57 -3.02 -5.70
N ILE A 126 -8.24 -3.22 -5.59
CA ILE A 126 -7.56 -4.50 -5.81
C ILE A 126 -6.86 -4.91 -4.52
N LEU A 127 -7.15 -6.12 -4.04
CA LEU A 127 -6.39 -6.79 -2.99
C LEU A 127 -5.44 -7.80 -3.65
N PHE A 128 -4.18 -7.44 -3.80
CA PHE A 128 -3.20 -8.26 -4.53
C PHE A 128 -1.81 -8.26 -3.86
N GLY A 129 -1.69 -7.73 -2.66
CA GLY A 129 -0.40 -7.58 -1.99
C GLY A 129 0.47 -6.47 -2.61
N CYS A 130 1.78 -6.55 -2.35
CA CYS A 130 2.76 -5.55 -2.78
C CYS A 130 2.78 -5.27 -4.30
N PRO A 131 2.59 -6.25 -5.22
CA PRO A 131 2.54 -5.99 -6.66
C PRO A 131 1.20 -5.45 -7.17
N GLY A 132 0.24 -5.13 -6.30
CA GLY A 132 -1.11 -4.71 -6.68
C GLY A 132 -1.16 -3.50 -7.60
N TRP A 133 -0.25 -2.52 -7.43
CA TRP A 133 -0.16 -1.40 -8.35
C TRP A 133 0.18 -1.85 -9.79
N ILE A 134 1.11 -2.79 -9.95
CA ILE A 134 1.46 -3.36 -11.26
C ILE A 134 0.26 -4.06 -11.89
N GLU A 135 -0.49 -4.84 -11.10
CA GLU A 135 -1.71 -5.50 -11.57
C GLU A 135 -2.77 -4.49 -11.99
N GLY A 136 -2.93 -3.40 -11.24
CA GLY A 136 -3.80 -2.28 -11.62
C GLY A 136 -3.39 -1.64 -12.96
N MET A 137 -2.08 -1.48 -13.20
CA MET A 137 -1.54 -1.00 -14.48
C MET A 137 -1.85 -1.95 -15.65
N ILE A 138 -1.76 -3.27 -15.41
CA ILE A 138 -2.11 -4.30 -16.39
C ILE A 138 -3.60 -4.22 -16.74
N GLN A 139 -4.47 -4.10 -15.75
CA GLN A 139 -5.92 -3.97 -15.95
C GLN A 139 -6.27 -2.68 -16.68
N ALA A 140 -5.69 -1.54 -16.29
CA ALA A 140 -5.89 -0.27 -16.97
C ALA A 140 -5.48 -0.34 -18.44
N LYS A 141 -4.32 -0.94 -18.74
CA LYS A 141 -3.89 -1.21 -20.12
C LYS A 141 -4.90 -2.06 -20.89
N ALA A 142 -5.42 -3.12 -20.25
CA ALA A 142 -6.41 -3.99 -20.88
C ALA A 142 -7.70 -3.24 -21.19
N PHE A 143 -8.20 -2.40 -20.28
CA PHE A 143 -9.38 -1.56 -20.53
C PHE A 143 -9.17 -0.56 -21.66
N ILE A 144 -8.00 0.08 -21.72
CA ILE A 144 -7.66 1.01 -22.81
C ILE A 144 -7.60 0.25 -24.15
N LYS A 145 -6.92 -0.90 -24.21
CA LYS A 145 -6.83 -1.71 -25.42
C LYS A 145 -8.19 -2.25 -25.89
N ALA A 146 -9.09 -2.55 -24.97
CA ALA A 146 -10.44 -3.01 -25.27
C ALA A 146 -11.40 -1.87 -25.68
N GLY A 147 -10.93 -0.62 -25.67
CA GLY A 147 -11.77 0.55 -25.95
C GLY A 147 -12.77 0.90 -24.84
N MET A 148 -12.66 0.28 -23.67
CA MET A 148 -13.51 0.55 -22.51
C MET A 148 -13.11 1.81 -21.76
N ALA A 149 -11.88 2.24 -21.87
CA ALA A 149 -11.33 3.43 -21.23
C ALA A 149 -10.40 4.21 -22.16
N LYS A 150 -10.29 5.51 -21.91
CA LYS A 150 -9.26 6.38 -22.50
C LYS A 150 -8.25 6.82 -21.45
N LYS A 151 -8.69 7.01 -20.20
CA LYS A 151 -7.86 7.47 -19.09
C LYS A 151 -8.17 6.67 -17.83
N CYS A 152 -7.12 6.16 -17.19
CA CYS A 152 -7.22 5.43 -15.93
C CYS A 152 -6.22 6.01 -14.92
N LEU A 153 -6.67 6.21 -13.70
CA LEU A 153 -5.84 6.52 -12.55
C LEU A 153 -5.61 5.23 -11.76
N VAL A 154 -4.35 4.83 -11.61
CA VAL A 154 -3.94 3.65 -10.85
C VAL A 154 -3.12 4.08 -9.66
N ILE A 155 -3.51 3.65 -8.46
CA ILE A 155 -2.90 4.03 -7.19
C ILE A 155 -2.51 2.77 -6.43
N GLY A 156 -1.30 2.76 -5.86
CA GLY A 156 -0.90 1.82 -4.82
C GLY A 156 -0.75 2.58 -3.51
N ALA A 157 -1.40 2.15 -2.44
CA ALA A 157 -1.36 2.86 -1.17
C ALA A 157 -1.56 1.90 0.01
N ASP A 158 -0.71 2.02 1.02
CA ASP A 158 -0.87 1.31 2.28
C ASP A 158 -0.37 2.13 3.47
N ALA A 159 -1.01 1.93 4.62
CA ALA A 159 -0.59 2.42 5.92
C ALA A 159 -0.29 1.22 6.84
N LEU A 160 0.71 0.42 6.48
CA LEU A 160 1.05 -0.84 7.15
C LEU A 160 1.48 -0.64 8.59
N SER A 161 2.00 0.54 8.96
CA SER A 161 2.32 0.89 10.35
C SER A 161 1.14 0.75 11.32
N ARG A 162 -0.09 0.68 10.79
CA ARG A 162 -1.33 0.55 11.57
C ARG A 162 -1.64 -0.90 11.96
N VAL A 163 -1.11 -1.87 11.22
CA VAL A 163 -1.47 -3.29 11.32
C VAL A 163 -0.31 -4.21 11.68
N ILE A 164 0.93 -3.79 11.44
CA ILE A 164 2.11 -4.61 11.74
C ILE A 164 2.19 -4.97 13.22
N ASP A 165 2.63 -6.17 13.50
CA ASP A 165 2.92 -6.60 14.86
C ASP A 165 4.27 -6.04 15.31
N LYS A 166 4.26 -5.13 16.28
CA LYS A 166 5.48 -4.53 16.83
C LYS A 166 6.40 -5.53 17.57
N TYR A 167 5.91 -6.72 17.83
CA TYR A 167 6.66 -7.78 18.49
C TYR A 167 7.36 -8.70 17.50
N ASP A 168 7.01 -8.60 16.23
CA ASP A 168 7.71 -9.25 15.14
C ASP A 168 8.87 -8.36 14.68
N ARG A 169 10.09 -8.92 14.62
CA ARG A 169 11.28 -8.20 14.12
C ARG A 169 11.13 -7.79 12.65
N ASP A 170 10.38 -8.56 11.86
CA ASP A 170 10.19 -8.30 10.45
C ASP A 170 9.28 -7.08 10.22
N SER A 171 8.58 -6.61 11.27
CA SER A 171 7.85 -5.33 11.25
C SER A 171 8.72 -4.14 10.85
N MET A 172 10.04 -4.22 11.03
CA MET A 172 10.98 -3.18 10.65
C MET A 172 11.06 -2.92 9.14
N ILE A 173 10.62 -3.88 8.30
CA ILE A 173 10.69 -3.75 6.84
C ILE A 173 9.59 -2.84 6.28
N PHE A 174 8.47 -2.71 6.97
CA PHE A 174 7.28 -2.06 6.45
C PHE A 174 7.31 -0.53 6.63
N ALA A 175 6.81 0.16 5.63
CA ALA A 175 6.62 1.61 5.59
C ALA A 175 5.20 1.95 5.12
N ASP A 176 4.81 3.21 5.27
CA ASP A 176 3.57 3.76 4.73
C ASP A 176 3.88 4.63 3.52
N GLY A 177 2.94 4.70 2.60
CA GLY A 177 3.07 5.56 1.43
C GLY A 177 2.00 5.32 0.38
N ALA A 178 2.00 6.19 -0.62
CA ALA A 178 1.17 6.05 -1.80
C ALA A 178 1.90 6.53 -3.06
N GLY A 179 1.61 5.85 -4.17
CA GLY A 179 2.03 6.26 -5.50
C GLY A 179 0.87 6.16 -6.47
N ALA A 180 0.80 7.08 -7.43
CA ALA A 180 -0.27 7.13 -8.41
C ALA A 180 0.28 7.35 -9.82
N THR A 181 -0.41 6.82 -10.82
CA THR A 181 -0.05 6.95 -12.23
C THR A 181 -1.30 7.11 -13.08
N ILE A 182 -1.26 8.04 -14.02
CA ILE A 182 -2.27 8.18 -15.07
C ILE A 182 -1.81 7.40 -16.30
N LEU A 183 -2.66 6.45 -16.76
CA LEU A 183 -2.53 5.84 -18.07
C LEU A 183 -3.53 6.48 -19.02
N GLU A 184 -3.07 6.82 -20.21
CA GLU A 184 -3.89 7.40 -21.26
C GLU A 184 -3.72 6.63 -22.58
N ALA A 185 -4.80 6.52 -23.34
CA ALA A 185 -4.75 6.03 -24.70
C ALA A 185 -3.91 6.98 -25.56
N SER A 186 -2.94 6.45 -26.28
CA SER A 186 -2.08 7.22 -27.20
C SER A 186 -1.82 6.42 -28.47
N ASP A 187 -1.68 7.15 -29.58
CA ASP A 187 -1.23 6.60 -30.86
C ASP A 187 0.31 6.59 -30.97
N GLU A 188 1.01 7.12 -29.97
CA GLU A 188 2.47 7.10 -29.94
C GLU A 188 3.00 5.69 -29.65
N SER A 189 4.19 5.39 -30.17
CA SER A 189 4.89 4.16 -29.86
C SER A 189 5.44 4.19 -28.45
N GLY A 190 5.12 3.19 -27.62
CA GLY A 190 5.63 3.10 -26.24
C GLY A 190 4.63 2.48 -25.25
N GLY A 191 4.87 2.73 -23.99
CA GLY A 191 4.04 2.23 -22.88
C GLY A 191 4.37 0.79 -22.46
N ILE A 192 3.42 0.10 -21.86
CA ILE A 192 3.60 -1.27 -21.37
C ILE A 192 3.62 -2.24 -22.55
N ILE A 193 4.79 -2.78 -22.88
CA ILE A 193 4.97 -3.68 -24.04
C ILE A 193 4.45 -5.08 -23.71
N SER A 194 4.92 -5.67 -22.61
CA SER A 194 4.53 -6.99 -22.12
C SER A 194 4.42 -7.03 -20.61
N HIS A 195 3.74 -8.02 -20.08
CA HIS A 195 3.62 -8.29 -18.65
C HIS A 195 3.44 -9.77 -18.40
N THR A 196 3.75 -10.19 -17.19
CA THR A 196 3.49 -11.55 -16.69
C THR A 196 3.04 -11.45 -15.25
N SER A 197 1.97 -12.14 -14.90
CA SER A 197 1.50 -12.32 -13.52
C SER A 197 1.45 -13.79 -13.19
N ALA A 198 1.81 -14.16 -11.96
CA ALA A 198 1.71 -15.53 -11.45
C ALA A 198 1.33 -15.51 -9.98
N THR A 199 0.60 -16.54 -9.55
CA THR A 199 0.27 -16.77 -8.15
C THR A 199 0.70 -18.18 -7.79
N TYR A 200 1.62 -18.30 -6.85
CA TYR A 200 2.14 -19.57 -6.37
C TYR A 200 1.46 -19.93 -5.06
N THR A 201 0.83 -21.10 -5.02
CA THR A 201 0.05 -21.58 -3.86
C THR A 201 0.30 -23.05 -3.53
N SER A 202 1.30 -23.66 -4.18
CA SER A 202 1.73 -25.02 -3.89
C SER A 202 2.57 -25.07 -2.61
N GLU A 203 2.51 -26.16 -1.88
CA GLU A 203 3.40 -26.49 -0.75
C GLU A 203 3.39 -25.44 0.34
N ASN A 204 2.85 -24.66 0.84
CA ASN A 204 2.95 -23.62 1.88
C ASN A 204 3.30 -22.20 1.36
N GLU A 205 3.47 -22.01 0.06
CA GLU A 205 3.80 -20.68 -0.49
C GLU A 205 2.73 -19.63 -0.18
N ALA A 206 1.46 -20.06 -0.05
CA ALA A 206 0.35 -19.18 0.32
C ALA A 206 0.51 -18.54 1.72
N ASP A 207 1.29 -19.19 2.59
CA ASP A 207 1.45 -18.79 3.99
C ASP A 207 2.80 -18.10 4.28
N PHE A 208 3.60 -17.79 3.25
CA PHE A 208 4.90 -17.12 3.44
C PHE A 208 4.77 -15.70 4.00
N ILE A 209 3.69 -15.01 3.64
CA ILE A 209 3.35 -13.71 4.22
C ILE A 209 1.88 -13.75 4.62
N TYR A 210 1.60 -13.63 5.90
CA TYR A 210 0.24 -13.70 6.41
C TYR A 210 -0.03 -12.62 7.47
N TYR A 211 -1.29 -12.28 7.64
CA TYR A 211 -1.77 -11.43 8.71
C TYR A 211 -2.38 -12.31 9.80
N GLY A 212 -1.63 -12.49 10.88
CA GLY A 212 -1.98 -13.43 11.95
C GLY A 212 -2.01 -12.82 13.34
N ASN A 213 -1.97 -13.68 14.33
CA ASN A 213 -1.85 -13.30 15.72
C ASN A 213 -0.49 -12.67 16.03
N SER A 214 -0.39 -11.90 17.12
CA SER A 214 0.89 -11.34 17.56
C SER A 214 1.87 -12.46 17.93
N CYS A 215 3.12 -12.30 17.56
CA CYS A 215 4.20 -13.17 18.03
C CYS A 215 4.30 -13.15 19.58
N ASN A 216 3.90 -12.08 20.25
CA ASN A 216 3.78 -12.06 21.70
C ASN A 216 2.44 -12.66 22.16
N THR A 217 2.44 -13.93 22.50
CA THR A 217 1.25 -14.68 22.95
C THR A 217 0.62 -14.17 24.26
N LYS A 218 1.33 -13.33 25.02
CA LYS A 218 0.82 -12.71 26.25
C LYS A 218 -0.02 -11.46 25.99
N VAL A 219 0.00 -10.95 24.77
CA VAL A 219 -0.85 -9.83 24.37
C VAL A 219 -2.28 -10.35 24.14
N ASP A 220 -3.26 -9.59 24.63
CA ASP A 220 -4.66 -9.90 24.40
C ASP A 220 -4.97 -9.86 22.89
N GLN A 221 -5.14 -11.04 22.32
CA GLN A 221 -5.39 -11.22 20.89
C GLN A 221 -6.77 -10.67 20.46
N SER A 222 -7.72 -10.51 21.40
CA SER A 222 -9.04 -9.91 21.12
C SER A 222 -8.98 -8.39 20.86
N LYS A 223 -7.84 -7.78 21.14
CA LYS A 223 -7.59 -6.33 20.93
C LYS A 223 -6.77 -6.05 19.67
N LYS A 224 -6.65 -7.02 18.79
CA LYS A 224 -6.07 -6.88 17.46
C LYS A 224 -7.11 -6.50 16.40
#